data_8e6d03dedc1c94ae22e1aed9d821b94c
#
_entry.id   8e6d03dedc1c94ae22e1aed9d821b94c
#
_cell.length_a   1.000
_cell.length_b   1.000
_cell.length_c   1.000
_cell.angle_alpha   90.00
_cell.angle_beta   90.00
_cell.angle_gamma   90.00
#
_symmetry.space_group_name_H-M   'P 1'
#
loop_
_entity.id
_entity.type
_entity.pdbx_description
1 polymer ?
#
loop_
_entity_poly.entity_id
_entity_poly.type
_entity_poly.pdbx_seq_one_letter_code
_entity_poly.pdbx_strand_id
1 'polypeptide(L)'
;MRTMGLDVGSRTVGIAISDPFGWTAQGIEIIRINEDEEEFGISRVLELVKEYEVTKFVIGLPKNMNNSIGPRAEASMRYAELLKEQIDLPVAFQDERLTTVQAERMLIEQANTSREKRKKVIDKVAAVMILQNYLDGNPS
;
A
#
# COMPACT_ATOMS: atom_id res chain seq x y z
N MET A 1 5.64 -3.81 -17.55
CA MET A 1 5.86 -2.80 -16.50
C MET A 1 4.75 -2.89 -15.46
N ARG A 2 5.12 -2.95 -14.19
CA ARG A 2 4.14 -3.06 -13.11
C ARG A 2 4.31 -1.96 -12.09
N THR A 3 3.21 -1.54 -11.48
CA THR A 3 3.20 -0.56 -10.39
C THR A 3 2.94 -1.29 -9.08
N MET A 4 3.68 -0.93 -8.04
CA MET A 4 3.49 -1.51 -6.71
C MET A 4 2.75 -0.51 -5.82
N GLY A 5 1.64 -0.95 -5.23
CA GLY A 5 0.90 -0.18 -4.24
C GLY A 5 1.29 -0.60 -2.84
N LEU A 6 1.49 0.37 -1.95
CA LEU A 6 1.91 0.13 -0.58
C LEU A 6 0.96 0.82 0.40
N ASP A 7 0.49 0.05 1.38
CA ASP A 7 -0.27 0.57 2.51
C ASP A 7 0.62 0.48 3.74
N VAL A 8 1.20 1.61 4.13
CA VAL A 8 2.20 1.66 5.20
C VAL A 8 1.52 1.83 6.56
N GLY A 9 1.53 0.78 7.36
CA GLY A 9 1.05 0.80 8.73
C GLY A 9 2.21 0.89 9.73
N SER A 10 1.89 0.88 11.02
CA SER A 10 2.91 0.93 12.07
C SER A 10 3.60 -0.41 12.28
N ARG A 11 2.94 -1.50 11.96
CA ARG A 11 3.44 -2.87 12.17
C ARG A 11 3.44 -3.72 10.92
N THR A 12 2.77 -3.28 9.87
CA THR A 12 2.68 -4.03 8.62
C THR A 12 2.70 -3.08 7.43
N VAL A 13 3.14 -3.61 6.31
CA VAL A 13 3.02 -2.93 5.02
C VAL A 13 2.30 -3.89 4.08
N GLY A 14 1.12 -3.49 3.62
CA GLY A 14 0.38 -4.25 2.62
C GLY A 14 0.93 -3.95 1.23
N ILE A 15 1.10 -4.98 0.41
CA ILE A 15 1.67 -4.88 -0.93
C ILE A 15 0.66 -5.33 -1.96
N ALA A 16 0.41 -4.50 -2.96
CA ALA A 16 -0.35 -4.85 -4.15
C ALA A 16 0.48 -4.56 -5.38
N ILE A 17 0.25 -5.30 -6.44
CA ILE A 17 1.00 -5.13 -7.70
C ILE A 17 0.00 -5.13 -8.85
N SER A 18 0.18 -4.22 -9.81
CA SER A 18 -0.67 -4.16 -10.98
C SER A 18 -0.32 -5.28 -11.97
N ASP A 19 -1.27 -5.57 -12.87
CA ASP A 19 -0.95 -6.39 -14.03
C ASP A 19 0.00 -5.63 -14.97
N PRO A 20 0.59 -6.31 -15.97
CA PRO A 20 1.53 -5.64 -16.88
C PRO A 20 0.93 -4.48 -17.67
N PHE A 21 -0.38 -4.45 -17.84
CA PHE A 21 -1.08 -3.40 -18.58
C PHE A 21 -1.50 -2.23 -17.70
N GLY A 22 -1.41 -2.35 -16.38
CA GLY A 22 -1.80 -1.30 -15.46
C GLY A 22 -3.32 -1.15 -15.31
N TRP A 23 -4.09 -2.20 -15.52
CA TRP A 23 -5.54 -2.16 -15.43
C TRP A 23 -6.09 -2.60 -14.07
N THR A 24 -5.49 -3.63 -13.49
CA THR A 24 -5.98 -4.22 -12.24
C THR A 24 -4.87 -4.36 -11.21
N ALA A 25 -5.27 -4.27 -9.94
CA ALA A 25 -4.36 -4.45 -8.80
C ALA A 25 -4.67 -5.78 -8.12
N GLN A 26 -3.61 -6.48 -7.69
CA GLN A 26 -3.73 -7.73 -6.95
C GLN A 26 -2.95 -7.63 -5.65
N GLY A 27 -3.54 -8.11 -4.55
CA GLY A 27 -2.85 -8.19 -3.28
C GLY A 27 -1.82 -9.32 -3.31
N ILE A 28 -0.58 -9.01 -2.95
CA ILE A 28 0.53 -9.96 -3.03
C ILE A 28 0.94 -10.45 -1.66
N GLU A 29 1.22 -9.53 -0.74
CA GLU A 29 1.81 -9.90 0.54
C GLU A 29 1.57 -8.82 1.58
N ILE A 30 1.62 -9.22 2.85
CA ILE A 30 1.68 -8.29 3.98
C ILE A 30 3.03 -8.52 4.65
N ILE A 31 3.85 -7.47 4.68
CA ILE A 31 5.17 -7.51 5.29
C ILE A 31 5.06 -7.02 6.74
N ARG A 32 5.60 -7.76 7.68
CA ARG A 32 5.67 -7.29 9.06
C ARG A 32 6.85 -6.34 9.20
N ILE A 33 6.60 -5.22 9.85
CA ILE A 33 7.62 -4.21 10.13
C ILE A 33 7.60 -3.84 11.61
N ASN A 34 8.63 -3.13 12.05
CA ASN A 34 8.69 -2.56 13.39
C ASN A 34 9.29 -1.16 13.29
N GLU A 35 8.42 -0.14 13.30
CA GLU A 35 8.85 1.26 13.19
C GLU A 35 9.74 1.68 14.35
N ASP A 36 9.48 1.18 15.56
CA ASP A 36 10.24 1.53 16.76
C ASP A 36 11.70 1.07 16.67
N GLU A 37 11.94 -0.05 16.00
CA GLU A 37 13.27 -0.60 15.78
C GLU A 37 13.82 -0.28 14.39
N GLU A 38 13.13 0.58 13.64
CA GLU A 38 13.48 0.96 12.28
C GLU A 38 13.61 -0.23 11.31
N GLU A 39 12.84 -1.27 11.55
CA GLU A 39 12.75 -2.43 10.66
C GLU A 39 11.57 -2.25 9.72
N PHE A 40 11.83 -1.76 8.52
CA PHE A 40 10.77 -1.37 7.58
C PHE A 40 10.53 -2.38 6.47
N GLY A 41 11.23 -3.51 6.47
CA GLY A 41 11.04 -4.53 5.45
C GLY A 41 11.44 -4.12 4.05
N ILE A 42 12.32 -3.14 3.91
CA ILE A 42 12.74 -2.61 2.62
C ILE A 42 13.38 -3.70 1.75
N SER A 43 14.18 -4.58 2.34
CA SER A 43 14.82 -5.69 1.60
C SER A 43 13.78 -6.56 0.90
N ARG A 44 12.67 -6.86 1.59
CA ARG A 44 11.60 -7.67 1.01
C ARG A 44 10.89 -6.94 -0.11
N VAL A 45 10.67 -5.63 0.06
CA VAL A 45 10.07 -4.80 -0.99
C VAL A 45 10.96 -4.85 -2.24
N LEU A 46 12.27 -4.72 -2.08
CA LEU A 46 13.20 -4.76 -3.21
C LEU A 46 13.22 -6.12 -3.90
N GLU A 47 13.09 -7.22 -3.14
CA GLU A 47 12.95 -8.55 -3.72
C GLU A 47 11.71 -8.65 -4.60
N LEU A 48 10.58 -8.12 -4.12
CA LEU A 48 9.33 -8.12 -4.87
C LEU A 48 9.42 -7.22 -6.12
N VAL A 49 10.09 -6.09 -6.01
CA VAL A 49 10.34 -5.21 -7.16
C VAL A 49 11.06 -5.97 -8.28
N LYS A 50 12.07 -6.73 -7.91
CA LYS A 50 12.86 -7.51 -8.86
C LYS A 50 12.04 -8.67 -9.42
N GLU A 51 11.31 -9.38 -8.57
CA GLU A 51 10.50 -10.53 -8.97
C GLU A 51 9.40 -10.17 -9.97
N TYR A 52 8.71 -9.05 -9.74
CA TYR A 52 7.59 -8.62 -10.56
C TYR A 52 7.95 -7.53 -11.57
N GLU A 53 9.22 -7.15 -11.65
CA GLU A 53 9.67 -6.09 -12.56
C GLU A 53 8.93 -4.77 -12.36
N VAL A 54 8.81 -4.36 -11.09
CA VAL A 54 8.13 -3.12 -10.72
C VAL A 54 8.93 -1.91 -11.18
N THR A 55 8.25 -0.94 -11.77
CA THR A 55 8.88 0.28 -12.29
C THR A 55 8.40 1.56 -11.61
N LYS A 56 7.43 1.46 -10.71
CA LYS A 56 6.86 2.60 -10.02
C LYS A 56 6.23 2.18 -8.70
N PHE A 57 6.30 3.07 -7.71
CA PHE A 57 5.60 2.88 -6.43
C PHE A 57 4.43 3.85 -6.30
N VAL A 58 3.34 3.38 -5.71
CA VAL A 58 2.22 4.20 -5.26
C VAL A 58 2.03 3.93 -3.77
N ILE A 59 2.15 4.96 -2.94
CA ILE A 59 2.02 4.82 -1.50
C ILE A 59 0.75 5.54 -1.05
N GLY A 60 -0.08 4.86 -0.25
CA GLY A 60 -1.25 5.46 0.34
C GLY A 60 -0.87 6.56 1.31
N LEU A 61 -1.54 7.71 1.23
CA LEU A 61 -1.28 8.83 2.10
C LEU A 61 -2.51 9.11 2.96
N PRO A 62 -2.53 8.65 4.22
CA PRO A 62 -3.69 8.79 5.10
C PRO A 62 -3.78 10.21 5.67
N LYS A 63 -4.43 11.10 4.94
CA LYS A 63 -4.65 12.48 5.39
C LYS A 63 -5.81 12.55 6.39
N ASN A 64 -5.76 13.53 7.29
CA ASN A 64 -6.89 13.82 8.17
C ASN A 64 -8.06 14.37 7.36
N MET A 65 -9.25 14.35 7.95
CA MET A 65 -10.47 14.80 7.25
C MET A 65 -10.40 16.25 6.76
N ASN A 66 -9.60 17.07 7.42
CA ASN A 66 -9.38 18.47 7.01
C ASN A 66 -8.19 18.65 6.06
N ASN A 67 -7.73 17.58 5.43
CA ASN A 67 -6.59 17.56 4.52
C ASN A 67 -5.23 17.82 5.18
N SER A 68 -5.17 17.92 6.50
CA SER A 68 -3.88 18.10 7.18
C SER A 68 -3.10 16.79 7.19
N ILE A 69 -1.77 16.91 7.25
CA ILE A 69 -0.88 15.76 7.31
C ILE A 69 -0.62 15.40 8.76
N GLY A 70 -1.05 14.21 9.16
CA GLY A 70 -0.84 13.69 10.51
C GLY A 70 0.37 12.74 10.58
N PRO A 71 0.60 12.15 11.78
CA PRO A 71 1.76 11.25 11.97
C PRO A 71 1.80 10.06 11.01
N ARG A 72 0.64 9.51 10.63
CA ARG A 72 0.61 8.36 9.70
C ARG A 72 1.00 8.77 8.27
N ALA A 73 0.59 9.95 7.85
CA ALA A 73 0.98 10.48 6.55
C ALA A 73 2.50 10.76 6.52
N GLU A 74 3.03 11.31 7.60
CA GLU A 74 4.47 11.53 7.72
C GLU A 74 5.25 10.23 7.66
N ALA A 75 4.75 9.16 8.31
CA ALA A 75 5.38 7.84 8.27
C ALA A 75 5.39 7.28 6.85
N SER A 76 4.31 7.46 6.10
CA SER A 76 4.23 7.03 4.70
C SER A 76 5.22 7.79 3.83
N MET A 77 5.35 9.08 4.03
CA MET A 77 6.32 9.91 3.30
C MET A 77 7.76 9.50 3.63
N ARG A 78 8.04 9.20 4.90
CA ARG A 78 9.36 8.72 5.32
C ARG A 78 9.68 7.37 4.67
N TYR A 79 8.70 6.47 4.60
CA TYR A 79 8.86 5.18 3.95
C TYR A 79 9.24 5.36 2.47
N ALA A 80 8.59 6.30 1.79
CA ALA A 80 8.91 6.63 0.41
C ALA A 80 10.36 7.08 0.25
N GLU A 81 10.86 7.91 1.18
CA GLU A 81 12.24 8.37 1.15
C GLU A 81 13.22 7.22 1.34
N LEU A 82 12.92 6.28 2.25
CA LEU A 82 13.75 5.10 2.47
C LEU A 82 13.82 4.23 1.22
N LEU A 83 12.71 4.09 0.50
CA LEU A 83 12.70 3.36 -0.77
C LEU A 83 13.55 4.08 -1.82
N LYS A 84 13.45 5.40 -1.92
CA LYS A 84 14.22 6.19 -2.89
C LYS A 84 15.72 6.12 -2.65
N GLU A 85 16.14 5.95 -1.39
CA GLU A 85 17.54 5.77 -1.05
C GLU A 85 18.11 4.45 -1.56
N GLN A 86 17.26 3.44 -1.69
CA GLN A 86 17.68 2.09 -2.07
C GLN A 86 17.48 1.80 -3.56
N ILE A 87 16.52 2.46 -4.19
CA ILE A 87 16.19 2.21 -5.57
C ILE A 87 15.66 3.47 -6.24
N ASP A 88 16.09 3.73 -7.46
CA ASP A 88 15.72 4.93 -8.20
C ASP A 88 14.47 4.67 -9.05
N LEU A 89 13.32 4.64 -8.40
CA LEU A 89 12.02 4.50 -9.05
C LEU A 89 11.10 5.65 -8.62
N PRO A 90 10.22 6.10 -9.53
CA PRO A 90 9.27 7.16 -9.16
C PRO A 90 8.30 6.69 -8.09
N VAL A 91 7.93 7.59 -7.20
CA VAL A 91 6.97 7.35 -6.14
C VAL A 91 5.84 8.37 -6.26
N ALA A 92 4.60 7.88 -6.30
CA ALA A 92 3.41 8.72 -6.26
C ALA A 92 2.66 8.44 -4.95
N PHE A 93 1.90 9.42 -4.49
CA PHE A 93 1.03 9.26 -3.31
C PHE A 93 -0.42 9.26 -3.74
N GLN A 94 -1.22 8.39 -3.12
CA GLN A 94 -2.66 8.32 -3.35
C GLN A 94 -3.37 8.58 -2.02
N ASP A 95 -4.29 9.53 -2.02
CA ASP A 95 -5.11 9.82 -0.84
C ASP A 95 -5.97 8.59 -0.52
N GLU A 96 -5.87 8.10 0.72
CA GLU A 96 -6.56 6.88 1.15
C GLU A 96 -7.60 7.13 2.25
N ARG A 97 -8.06 8.37 2.43
CA ARG A 97 -8.96 8.72 3.54
C ARG A 97 -10.15 7.78 3.72
N LEU A 98 -10.73 7.28 2.64
CA LEU A 98 -11.89 6.41 2.68
C LEU A 98 -11.61 4.96 2.29
N THR A 99 -10.36 4.63 1.95
CA THR A 99 -10.00 3.30 1.45
C THR A 99 -10.29 2.19 2.46
N THR A 100 -9.93 2.40 3.72
CA THR A 100 -10.17 1.42 4.78
C THR A 100 -11.66 1.19 5.01
N VAL A 101 -12.46 2.24 4.95
CA VAL A 101 -13.91 2.14 5.09
C VAL A 101 -14.51 1.31 3.96
N GLN A 102 -14.07 1.53 2.72
CA GLN A 102 -14.50 0.75 1.57
C GLN A 102 -14.12 -0.71 1.73
N ALA A 103 -12.91 -1.00 2.19
CA ALA A 103 -12.44 -2.36 2.42
C ALA A 103 -13.28 -3.06 3.48
N GLU A 104 -13.61 -2.37 4.59
CA GLU A 104 -14.46 -2.91 5.64
C GLU A 104 -15.86 -3.25 5.13
N ARG A 105 -16.44 -2.38 4.32
CA ARG A 105 -17.77 -2.63 3.73
C ARG A 105 -17.76 -3.87 2.87
N MET A 106 -16.74 -4.06 2.06
CA MET A 106 -16.60 -5.27 1.24
C MET A 106 -16.54 -6.52 2.11
N LEU A 107 -15.82 -6.48 3.21
CA LEU A 107 -15.70 -7.62 4.12
C LEU A 107 -16.99 -7.92 4.89
N ILE A 108 -17.72 -6.89 5.29
CA ILE A 108 -19.01 -7.05 5.97
C ILE A 108 -20.01 -7.75 5.06
N GLU A 109 -20.03 -7.42 3.79
CA GLU A 109 -20.89 -8.04 2.79
C GLU A 109 -20.55 -9.50 2.54
N GLN A 110 -19.30 -9.88 2.74
CA GLN A 110 -18.84 -11.25 2.53
C GLN A 110 -18.75 -12.09 3.80
N ALA A 111 -19.27 -11.62 4.89
CA ALA A 111 -19.18 -12.04 6.27
C ALA A 111 -18.86 -13.51 6.62
N ASN A 112 -18.16 -13.70 7.66
CA ASN A 112 -17.82 -14.86 8.52
C ASN A 112 -16.34 -15.10 8.70
N THR A 113 -15.53 -14.04 8.63
CA THR A 113 -14.12 -14.15 8.98
C THR A 113 -13.92 -13.73 10.43
N SER A 114 -12.99 -14.38 11.13
CA SER A 114 -12.59 -13.98 12.46
C SER A 114 -11.99 -12.57 12.43
N ARG A 115 -11.96 -11.91 13.59
CA ARG A 115 -11.46 -10.54 13.70
C ARG A 115 -10.02 -10.40 13.19
N GLU A 116 -9.18 -11.37 13.53
CA GLU A 116 -7.78 -11.36 13.09
C GLU A 116 -7.62 -11.57 11.59
N LYS A 117 -8.37 -12.52 11.04
CA LYS A 117 -8.37 -12.76 9.60
C LYS A 117 -8.91 -11.57 8.84
N ARG A 118 -9.95 -10.91 9.40
CA ARG A 118 -10.53 -9.71 8.82
C ARG A 118 -9.49 -8.58 8.74
N LYS A 119 -8.72 -8.38 9.82
CA LYS A 119 -7.70 -7.34 9.84
C LYS A 119 -6.62 -7.56 8.77
N LYS A 120 -6.14 -8.80 8.63
CA LYS A 120 -5.14 -9.14 7.61
C LYS A 120 -5.67 -8.93 6.18
N VAL A 121 -6.92 -9.30 5.95
CA VAL A 121 -7.55 -9.11 4.65
C VAL A 121 -7.76 -7.62 4.37
N ILE A 122 -8.16 -6.84 5.39
CA ILE A 122 -8.30 -5.38 5.26
C ILE A 122 -6.98 -4.75 4.82
N ASP A 123 -5.87 -5.10 5.45
CA ASP A 123 -4.56 -4.54 5.11
C ASP A 123 -4.19 -4.83 3.65
N LYS A 124 -4.43 -6.06 3.19
CA LYS A 124 -4.20 -6.44 1.80
C LYS A 124 -5.14 -5.71 0.85
N VAL A 125 -6.43 -5.66 1.22
CA VAL A 125 -7.46 -5.00 0.39
C VAL A 125 -7.21 -3.50 0.34
N ALA A 126 -6.73 -2.89 1.43
CA ALA A 126 -6.40 -1.47 1.43
C ALA A 126 -5.31 -1.16 0.40
N ALA A 127 -4.24 -1.98 0.35
CA ALA A 127 -3.19 -1.81 -0.65
C ALA A 127 -3.73 -1.96 -2.08
N VAL A 128 -4.60 -2.94 -2.31
CA VAL A 128 -5.25 -3.14 -3.62
C VAL A 128 -6.06 -1.90 -4.00
N MET A 129 -6.85 -1.37 -3.06
CA MET A 129 -7.71 -0.22 -3.35
C MET A 129 -6.89 1.06 -3.58
N ILE A 130 -5.81 1.25 -2.84
CA ILE A 130 -4.89 2.37 -3.07
C ILE A 130 -4.36 2.31 -4.50
N LEU A 131 -3.86 1.17 -4.90
CA LEU A 131 -3.30 0.99 -6.23
C LEU A 131 -4.38 1.07 -7.31
N GLN A 132 -5.52 0.43 -7.11
CA GLN A 132 -6.61 0.45 -8.08
C GLN A 132 -7.13 1.87 -8.30
N ASN A 133 -7.32 2.62 -7.21
CA ASN A 133 -7.76 4.02 -7.32
C ASN A 133 -6.75 4.86 -8.10
N TYR A 134 -5.47 4.61 -7.89
CA TYR A 134 -4.43 5.29 -8.67
C TYR A 134 -4.49 4.92 -10.15
N LEU A 135 -4.63 3.64 -10.46
CA LEU A 135 -4.70 3.16 -11.85
C LEU A 135 -5.93 3.72 -12.57
N ASP A 136 -7.07 3.76 -11.88
CA ASP A 136 -8.33 4.28 -12.45
C ASP A 136 -8.26 5.79 -12.70
N GLY A 137 -7.57 6.52 -11.83
CA GLY A 137 -7.42 7.97 -11.97
C GLY A 137 -6.28 8.39 -12.90
N ASN A 138 -5.36 7.48 -13.21
CA ASN A 138 -4.18 7.77 -14.04
C ASN A 138 -3.99 6.66 -15.06
N PRO A 139 -4.91 6.52 -16.03
CA PRO A 139 -4.76 5.50 -17.06
C PRO A 139 -3.50 5.77 -17.88
N SER A 140 -2.70 4.75 -18.02
CA SER A 140 -1.45 4.85 -18.78
C SER A 140 -1.67 4.65 -20.27
#